data_c493281967b1f3af2fe6ea5e65ab08f1
#
_entry.id   c493281967b1f3af2fe6ea5e65ab08f1
#
_cell.length_a   1.000
_cell.length_b   1.000
_cell.length_c   1.000
_cell.angle_alpha   90.00
_cell.angle_beta   90.00
_cell.angle_gamma   90.00
#
_symmetry.space_group_name_H-M   'P 1'
#
loop_
_entity.id
_entity.type
_entity.pdbx_description
1 polymer ?
#
loop_
_entity_poly.entity_id
_entity_poly.type
_entity_poly.pdbx_seq_one_letter_code
_entity_poly.pdbx_strand_id
1 'polypeptide(L)'
;MPLLRKLTKMRREKNSRVLALFAAPPGAGKSTLLSFLAKLAEEDEQSDEVQVLGMDGFHRRQAYLVSRTVVRDGAEIPMVSIKGAPQTFDLEKLTERVQNIAAGRTCGWPVYDRRLHDPVDDAVTVDGEIVLIEGNYLLLDEPGWRDLRNYADYTVLIRADAELLRKRLVDRKAMGMTSREEAEKFVEFSDMRNVRTCLERSGGADLVLEMVGDGEFAVI
;
A
#
# COMPACT_ATOMS: atom_id res chain seq x y z
N MET A 1 5.12 -17.65 9.02
CA MET A 1 4.66 -18.06 10.36
C MET A 1 5.04 -17.12 11.51
N PRO A 2 6.29 -16.64 11.75
CA PRO A 2 6.56 -15.82 12.94
C PRO A 2 5.72 -14.55 13.03
N LEU A 3 5.50 -13.85 11.92
CA LEU A 3 4.72 -12.61 11.88
C LEU A 3 3.23 -12.87 12.19
N LEU A 4 2.60 -13.87 11.59
CA LEU A 4 1.20 -14.22 11.88
C LEU A 4 1.01 -14.58 13.34
N ARG A 5 1.87 -15.42 13.91
CA ARG A 5 1.83 -15.79 15.33
C ARG A 5 1.99 -14.56 16.24
N LYS A 6 2.84 -13.59 15.85
CA LYS A 6 2.98 -12.33 16.58
C LYS A 6 1.68 -11.54 16.55
N LEU A 7 1.06 -11.35 15.40
CA LEU A 7 -0.19 -10.60 15.26
C LEU A 7 -1.35 -11.28 16.00
N THR A 8 -1.48 -12.60 15.88
CA THR A 8 -2.46 -13.39 16.65
C THR A 8 -2.26 -13.24 18.16
N LYS A 9 -1.00 -13.32 18.63
CA LYS A 9 -0.70 -13.10 20.05
C LYS A 9 -1.11 -11.69 20.48
N MET A 10 -0.75 -10.65 19.72
CA MET A 10 -1.14 -9.26 20.00
C MET A 10 -2.65 -9.10 20.06
N ARG A 11 -3.39 -9.71 19.13
CA ARG A 11 -4.86 -9.68 19.13
C ARG A 11 -5.44 -10.30 20.39
N ARG A 12 -4.92 -11.46 20.81
CA ARG A 12 -5.37 -12.16 22.03
C ARG A 12 -5.06 -11.37 23.30
N GLU A 13 -3.87 -10.78 23.39
CA GLU A 13 -3.46 -9.95 24.52
C GLU A 13 -4.25 -8.64 24.60
N LYS A 14 -4.48 -7.98 23.46
CA LYS A 14 -5.27 -6.75 23.36
C LYS A 14 -6.77 -7.00 23.57
N ASN A 15 -7.24 -8.22 23.32
CA ASN A 15 -8.66 -8.63 23.33
C ASN A 15 -9.54 -7.72 22.44
N SER A 16 -9.00 -7.23 21.35
CA SER A 16 -9.67 -6.37 20.36
C SER A 16 -8.95 -6.47 19.03
N ARG A 17 -9.55 -5.90 17.97
CA ARG A 17 -8.97 -5.88 16.63
C ARG A 17 -7.52 -5.39 16.65
N VAL A 18 -6.67 -6.06 15.87
CA VAL A 18 -5.30 -5.64 15.58
C VAL A 18 -5.24 -5.06 14.17
N LEU A 19 -4.66 -3.87 14.05
CA LEU A 19 -4.40 -3.20 12.79
C LEU A 19 -2.89 -3.19 12.50
N ALA A 20 -2.48 -3.76 11.36
CA ALA A 20 -1.10 -3.69 10.91
C ALA A 20 -0.99 -2.97 9.56
N LEU A 21 -0.05 -2.02 9.46
CA LEU A 21 0.24 -1.28 8.23
C LEU A 21 1.49 -1.84 7.55
N PHE A 22 1.37 -2.14 6.26
CA PHE A 22 2.45 -2.64 5.41
C PHE A 22 2.77 -1.60 4.34
N ALA A 23 3.86 -0.88 4.51
CA ALA A 23 4.36 0.06 3.53
C ALA A 23 5.43 -0.58 2.64
N ALA A 24 5.34 -0.35 1.34
CA ALA A 24 6.32 -0.83 0.38
C ALA A 24 6.30 0.00 -0.90
N PRO A 25 7.43 0.17 -1.59
CA PRO A 25 7.45 0.80 -2.90
C PRO A 25 6.64 0.01 -3.95
N PRO A 26 6.22 0.68 -5.04
CA PRO A 26 5.61 -0.01 -6.17
C PRO A 26 6.53 -1.12 -6.69
N GLY A 27 5.96 -2.29 -7.04
CA GLY A 27 6.74 -3.41 -7.57
C GLY A 27 7.37 -4.34 -6.53
N ALA A 28 7.33 -4.01 -5.23
CA ALA A 28 7.93 -4.83 -4.15
C ALA A 28 7.14 -6.10 -3.78
N GLY A 29 6.02 -6.40 -4.46
CA GLY A 29 5.28 -7.63 -4.22
C GLY A 29 4.43 -7.66 -2.94
N LYS A 30 4.16 -6.49 -2.32
CA LYS A 30 3.39 -6.38 -1.08
C LYS A 30 2.04 -7.10 -1.10
N SER A 31 1.23 -6.90 -2.14
CA SER A 31 -0.09 -7.54 -2.26
C SER A 31 0.02 -9.07 -2.34
N THR A 32 1.03 -9.58 -3.06
CA THR A 32 1.31 -11.03 -3.12
C THR A 32 1.70 -11.58 -1.76
N LEU A 33 2.57 -10.87 -1.02
CA LEU A 33 2.97 -11.25 0.33
C LEU A 33 1.76 -11.28 1.28
N LEU A 34 0.91 -10.26 1.25
CA LEU A 34 -0.22 -10.20 2.15
C LEU A 34 -1.31 -11.24 1.80
N SER A 35 -1.56 -11.48 0.51
CA SER A 35 -2.43 -12.58 0.07
C SER A 35 -1.91 -13.95 0.51
N PHE A 36 -0.59 -14.14 0.48
CA PHE A 36 0.03 -15.37 0.98
C PHE A 36 -0.11 -15.50 2.51
N LEU A 37 0.08 -14.39 3.26
CA LEU A 37 -0.12 -14.39 4.71
C LEU A 37 -1.57 -14.70 5.09
N ALA A 38 -2.55 -14.13 4.38
CA ALA A 38 -3.97 -14.43 4.62
C ALA A 38 -4.27 -15.91 4.38
N LYS A 39 -3.78 -16.46 3.27
CA LYS A 39 -3.96 -17.90 2.98
C LYS A 39 -3.30 -18.79 4.03
N LEU A 40 -2.10 -18.45 4.50
CA LEU A 40 -1.46 -19.19 5.58
C LEU A 40 -2.25 -19.11 6.90
N ALA A 41 -2.92 -17.98 7.17
CA ALA A 41 -3.76 -17.84 8.35
C ALA A 41 -5.02 -18.72 8.26
N GLU A 42 -5.60 -18.87 7.07
CA GLU A 42 -6.74 -19.77 6.82
C GLU A 42 -6.37 -21.25 7.03
N GLU A 43 -5.12 -21.63 6.73
CA GLU A 43 -4.62 -23.00 6.85
C GLU A 43 -4.07 -23.35 8.25
N ASP A 44 -3.81 -22.35 9.11
CA ASP A 44 -3.23 -22.54 10.46
C ASP A 44 -4.29 -22.35 11.55
N GLU A 45 -4.78 -23.45 12.12
CA GLU A 45 -5.78 -23.45 13.22
C GLU A 45 -5.35 -22.62 14.45
N GLN A 46 -4.07 -22.27 14.58
CA GLN A 46 -3.56 -21.45 15.68
C GLN A 46 -3.56 -19.96 15.36
N SER A 47 -3.81 -19.57 14.10
CA SER A 47 -3.90 -18.19 13.65
C SER A 47 -5.35 -17.71 13.68
N ASP A 48 -5.53 -16.44 14.02
CA ASP A 48 -6.82 -15.77 13.88
C ASP A 48 -7.02 -15.35 12.41
N GLU A 49 -8.27 -15.15 12.00
CA GLU A 49 -8.61 -14.71 10.63
C GLU A 49 -7.94 -13.38 10.29
N VAL A 50 -7.38 -13.30 9.08
CA VAL A 50 -6.67 -12.14 8.56
C VAL A 50 -7.42 -11.54 7.38
N GLN A 51 -7.81 -10.28 7.50
CA GLN A 51 -8.40 -9.52 6.41
C GLN A 51 -7.36 -8.57 5.80
N VAL A 52 -7.18 -8.65 4.48
CA VAL A 52 -6.22 -7.81 3.72
C VAL A 52 -6.95 -6.72 2.96
N LEU A 53 -6.48 -5.48 3.11
CA LEU A 53 -7.03 -4.30 2.48
C LEU A 53 -5.95 -3.52 1.73
N GLY A 54 -6.27 -2.99 0.55
CA GLY A 54 -5.37 -2.16 -0.24
C GLY A 54 -5.65 -0.66 -0.12
N MET A 55 -4.62 0.15 -0.01
CA MET A 55 -4.71 1.61 -0.03
C MET A 55 -5.19 2.17 -1.37
N ASP A 56 -5.04 1.41 -2.46
CA ASP A 56 -5.34 1.88 -3.82
C ASP A 56 -6.79 2.34 -4.02
N GLY A 57 -7.73 1.81 -3.21
CA GLY A 57 -9.12 2.28 -3.18
C GLY A 57 -9.31 3.75 -2.81
N PHE A 58 -8.28 4.39 -2.25
CA PHE A 58 -8.29 5.81 -1.90
C PHE A 58 -7.67 6.72 -2.96
N HIS A 59 -7.38 6.23 -4.17
CA HIS A 59 -7.07 7.14 -5.27
C HIS A 59 -8.20 8.15 -5.46
N ARG A 60 -7.84 9.39 -5.75
CA ARG A 60 -8.83 10.37 -6.19
C ARG A 60 -9.43 9.94 -7.52
N ARG A 61 -10.72 10.19 -7.72
CA ARG A 61 -11.45 9.82 -8.93
C ARG A 61 -10.80 10.41 -10.18
N GLN A 62 -10.90 9.69 -11.29
CA GLN A 62 -10.32 10.09 -12.57
C GLN A 62 -10.77 11.51 -12.97
N ALA A 63 -12.05 11.84 -12.80
CA ALA A 63 -12.58 13.16 -13.10
C ALA A 63 -11.89 14.27 -12.28
N TYR A 64 -11.58 14.01 -11.00
CA TYR A 64 -10.83 14.95 -10.17
C TYR A 64 -9.41 15.16 -10.69
N LEU A 65 -8.70 14.08 -11.05
CA LEU A 65 -7.31 14.14 -11.50
C LEU A 65 -7.17 14.83 -12.86
N VAL A 66 -8.13 14.62 -13.77
CA VAL A 66 -8.13 15.25 -15.10
C VAL A 66 -8.45 16.75 -15.01
N SER A 67 -9.29 17.16 -14.05
CA SER A 67 -9.70 18.57 -13.91
C SER A 67 -8.67 19.45 -13.20
N ARG A 68 -7.53 18.91 -12.77
CA ARG A 68 -6.54 19.63 -11.96
C ARG A 68 -5.13 19.51 -12.55
N THR A 69 -4.32 20.50 -12.21
CA THR A 69 -2.90 20.55 -12.52
C THR A 69 -2.07 20.57 -11.24
N VAL A 70 -0.81 20.21 -11.37
CA VAL A 70 0.21 20.31 -10.31
C VAL A 70 1.48 20.90 -10.89
N VAL A 71 2.25 21.59 -10.08
CA VAL A 71 3.58 22.05 -10.47
C VAL A 71 4.58 20.93 -10.18
N ARG A 72 5.32 20.52 -11.21
CA ARG A 72 6.36 19.51 -11.12
C ARG A 72 7.58 19.92 -11.95
N ASP A 73 8.74 19.95 -11.31
CA ASP A 73 10.01 20.39 -11.93
C ASP A 73 9.90 21.80 -12.58
N GLY A 74 9.10 22.69 -11.94
CA GLY A 74 8.88 24.05 -12.43
C GLY A 74 7.86 24.17 -13.57
N ALA A 75 7.26 23.07 -14.04
CA ALA A 75 6.23 23.06 -15.06
C ALA A 75 4.87 22.64 -14.48
N GLU A 76 3.82 23.27 -14.98
CA GLU A 76 2.45 22.88 -14.68
C GLU A 76 2.05 21.69 -15.56
N ILE A 77 1.67 20.58 -14.95
CA ILE A 77 1.28 19.35 -15.63
C ILE A 77 -0.08 18.85 -15.13
N PRO A 78 -0.85 18.11 -15.96
CA PRO A 78 -2.10 17.49 -15.50
C PRO A 78 -1.85 16.53 -14.32
N MET A 79 -2.65 16.62 -13.25
CA MET A 79 -2.50 15.77 -12.08
C MET A 79 -2.65 14.28 -12.41
N VAL A 80 -3.45 13.95 -13.42
CA VAL A 80 -3.63 12.56 -13.88
C VAL A 80 -2.33 11.94 -14.39
N SER A 81 -1.38 12.74 -14.91
CA SER A 81 -0.09 12.22 -15.41
C SER A 81 0.83 11.68 -14.31
N ILE A 82 0.54 12.03 -13.07
CA ILE A 82 1.28 11.55 -11.89
C ILE A 82 0.43 10.65 -11.00
N LYS A 83 -0.63 10.04 -11.54
CA LYS A 83 -1.49 9.12 -10.79
C LYS A 83 -0.66 8.03 -10.11
N GLY A 84 -0.88 7.82 -8.82
CA GLY A 84 -0.06 6.97 -7.96
C GLY A 84 0.93 7.72 -7.07
N ALA A 85 1.14 9.04 -7.28
CA ALA A 85 1.89 9.89 -6.35
C ALA A 85 1.06 10.23 -5.09
N PRO A 86 1.69 10.55 -3.93
CA PRO A 86 0.97 10.77 -2.67
C PRO A 86 -0.21 11.73 -2.75
N GLN A 87 -0.05 12.86 -3.47
CA GLN A 87 -1.08 13.89 -3.63
C GLN A 87 -2.29 13.45 -4.48
N THR A 88 -2.21 12.29 -5.13
CA THR A 88 -3.31 11.75 -5.94
C THR A 88 -4.23 10.82 -5.14
N PHE A 89 -3.98 10.68 -3.85
CA PHE A 89 -4.81 9.94 -2.91
C PHE A 89 -5.69 10.87 -2.07
N ASP A 90 -6.82 10.35 -1.63
CA ASP A 90 -7.69 10.96 -0.65
C ASP A 90 -7.25 10.56 0.77
N LEU A 91 -6.20 11.24 1.26
CA LEU A 91 -5.60 10.96 2.55
C LEU A 91 -6.57 11.18 3.71
N GLU A 92 -7.46 12.15 3.61
CA GLU A 92 -8.46 12.45 4.64
C GLU A 92 -9.42 11.26 4.80
N LYS A 93 -9.97 10.76 3.69
CA LYS A 93 -10.84 9.59 3.69
C LYS A 93 -10.10 8.33 4.17
N LEU A 94 -8.85 8.13 3.75
CA LEU A 94 -8.01 7.02 4.23
C LEU A 94 -7.83 7.09 5.74
N THR A 95 -7.49 8.26 6.27
CA THR A 95 -7.28 8.47 7.70
C THR A 95 -8.54 8.18 8.50
N GLU A 96 -9.70 8.66 8.04
CA GLU A 96 -10.99 8.37 8.67
C GLU A 96 -11.26 6.85 8.76
N ARG A 97 -11.02 6.10 7.67
CA ARG A 97 -11.23 4.65 7.64
C ARG A 97 -10.25 3.92 8.54
N VAL A 98 -8.98 4.31 8.54
CA VAL A 98 -7.95 3.76 9.44
C VAL A 98 -8.33 3.99 10.91
N GLN A 99 -8.80 5.18 11.26
CA GLN A 99 -9.30 5.49 12.61
C GLN A 99 -10.51 4.61 13.00
N ASN A 100 -11.45 4.39 12.08
CA ASN A 100 -12.59 3.52 12.33
C ASN A 100 -12.15 2.07 12.62
N ILE A 101 -11.20 1.55 11.84
CA ILE A 101 -10.64 0.21 12.03
C ILE A 101 -9.92 0.10 13.37
N ALA A 102 -9.05 1.06 13.72
CA ALA A 102 -8.31 1.10 14.97
C ALA A 102 -9.23 1.16 16.20
N ALA A 103 -10.40 1.83 16.06
CA ALA A 103 -11.43 1.89 17.10
C ALA A 103 -12.33 0.64 17.16
N GLY A 104 -12.03 -0.41 16.38
CA GLY A 104 -12.82 -1.64 16.35
C GLY A 104 -14.16 -1.52 15.63
N ARG A 105 -14.43 -0.41 14.94
CA ARG A 105 -15.70 -0.21 14.22
C ARG A 105 -15.71 -0.97 12.89
N THR A 106 -16.86 -1.51 12.55
CA THR A 106 -17.13 -2.01 11.18
C THR A 106 -17.34 -0.82 10.25
N CYS A 107 -16.70 -0.84 9.09
CA CYS A 107 -16.84 0.22 8.09
C CYS A 107 -16.66 -0.34 6.68
N GLY A 108 -17.12 0.40 5.68
CA GLY A 108 -16.83 0.10 4.28
C GLY A 108 -15.40 0.48 3.91
N TRP A 109 -14.78 -0.28 3.02
CA TRP A 109 -13.46 -0.01 2.45
C TRP A 109 -13.54 0.08 0.93
N PRO A 110 -13.02 1.14 0.30
CA PRO A 110 -13.06 1.28 -1.14
C PRO A 110 -12.04 0.36 -1.81
N VAL A 111 -12.37 -0.10 -3.02
CA VAL A 111 -11.47 -0.88 -3.86
C VAL A 111 -11.26 -0.17 -5.18
N TYR A 112 -10.02 -0.13 -5.65
CA TYR A 112 -9.71 0.43 -6.96
C TYR A 112 -10.09 -0.55 -8.07
N ASP A 113 -11.06 -0.16 -8.90
CA ASP A 113 -11.43 -0.94 -10.08
C ASP A 113 -10.57 -0.53 -11.28
N ARG A 114 -9.73 -1.46 -11.74
CA ARG A 114 -8.81 -1.21 -12.86
C ARG A 114 -9.52 -1.08 -14.22
N ARG A 115 -10.76 -1.59 -14.36
CA ARG A 115 -11.54 -1.47 -15.60
C ARG A 115 -12.20 -0.10 -15.68
N LEU A 116 -12.71 0.39 -14.56
CA LEU A 116 -13.30 1.72 -14.45
C LEU A 116 -12.24 2.82 -14.35
N HIS A 117 -10.98 2.47 -14.02
CA HIS A 117 -9.91 3.39 -13.64
C HIS A 117 -10.28 4.33 -12.48
N ASP A 118 -11.18 3.87 -11.59
CA ASP A 118 -11.72 4.63 -10.47
C ASP A 118 -11.91 3.76 -9.22
N PRO A 119 -11.94 4.36 -8.01
CA PRO A 119 -12.35 3.65 -6.80
C PRO A 119 -13.86 3.37 -6.81
N VAL A 120 -14.21 2.19 -6.28
CA VAL A 120 -15.57 1.80 -5.91
C VAL A 120 -15.68 1.93 -4.39
N ASP A 121 -16.57 2.83 -3.94
CA ASP A 121 -16.75 3.08 -2.52
C ASP A 121 -17.38 1.88 -1.81
N ASP A 122 -16.96 1.65 -0.55
CA ASP A 122 -17.51 0.66 0.36
C ASP A 122 -17.67 -0.76 -0.24
N ALA A 123 -16.76 -1.12 -1.15
CA ALA A 123 -16.79 -2.38 -1.89
C ALA A 123 -16.51 -3.62 -1.01
N VAL A 124 -15.87 -3.42 0.14
CA VAL A 124 -15.53 -4.45 1.12
C VAL A 124 -15.97 -3.99 2.50
N THR A 125 -16.63 -4.87 3.28
CA THR A 125 -16.89 -4.64 4.70
C THR A 125 -15.65 -5.01 5.52
N VAL A 126 -15.24 -4.14 6.43
CA VAL A 126 -14.11 -4.39 7.34
C VAL A 126 -14.65 -4.81 8.69
N ASP A 127 -14.54 -6.10 8.96
CA ASP A 127 -15.00 -6.74 10.22
C ASP A 127 -14.00 -7.74 10.80
N GLY A 128 -12.90 -8.04 10.09
CA GLY A 128 -11.85 -8.97 10.52
C GLY A 128 -11.22 -8.61 11.87
N GLU A 129 -10.70 -9.60 12.57
CA GLU A 129 -10.04 -9.45 13.86
C GLU A 129 -8.59 -8.98 13.74
N ILE A 130 -7.90 -9.43 12.68
CA ILE A 130 -6.58 -8.93 12.28
C ILE A 130 -6.72 -8.30 10.90
N VAL A 131 -6.50 -7.00 10.81
CA VAL A 131 -6.61 -6.25 9.56
C VAL A 131 -5.21 -5.82 9.12
N LEU A 132 -4.81 -6.24 7.92
CA LEU A 132 -3.57 -5.83 7.26
C LEU A 132 -3.90 -4.83 6.15
N ILE A 133 -3.39 -3.62 6.25
CA ILE A 133 -3.53 -2.61 5.19
C ILE A 133 -2.20 -2.51 4.45
N GLU A 134 -2.22 -2.69 3.13
CA GLU A 134 -1.05 -2.49 2.28
C GLU A 134 -1.13 -1.22 1.46
N GLY A 135 0.01 -0.55 1.31
CA GLY A 135 0.09 0.64 0.49
C GLY A 135 1.49 1.21 0.36
N ASN A 136 1.66 2.09 -0.62
CA ASN A 136 2.99 2.68 -0.86
C ASN A 136 3.38 3.67 0.23
N TYR A 137 2.41 4.43 0.79
CA TYR A 137 2.68 5.63 1.59
C TYR A 137 2.24 5.53 3.04
N LEU A 138 1.85 4.34 3.51
CA LEU A 138 1.30 4.15 4.86
C LEU A 138 2.28 4.51 5.99
N LEU A 139 3.58 4.54 5.70
CA LEU A 139 4.65 4.94 6.62
C LEU A 139 5.48 6.12 6.08
N LEU A 140 4.94 6.90 5.15
CA LEU A 140 5.61 8.05 4.58
C LEU A 140 5.75 9.16 5.64
N ASP A 141 6.96 9.72 5.81
CA ASP A 141 7.25 10.78 6.75
C ASP A 141 6.92 12.17 6.19
N GLU A 142 5.66 12.34 5.81
CA GLU A 142 5.09 13.60 5.36
C GLU A 142 3.86 13.99 6.20
N PRO A 143 3.53 15.28 6.29
CA PRO A 143 2.34 15.73 7.02
C PRO A 143 1.07 14.98 6.61
N GLY A 144 0.32 14.52 7.60
CA GLY A 144 -0.87 13.71 7.44
C GLY A 144 -0.58 12.22 7.22
N TRP A 145 0.34 11.85 6.33
CA TRP A 145 0.74 10.46 6.10
C TRP A 145 1.40 9.83 7.34
N ARG A 146 2.32 10.57 7.98
CA ARG A 146 3.03 10.10 9.20
C ARG A 146 2.09 9.78 10.35
N ASP A 147 0.91 10.40 10.37
CA ASP A 147 -0.04 10.27 11.47
C ASP A 147 -0.77 8.91 11.42
N LEU A 148 -0.81 8.25 10.25
CA LEU A 148 -1.44 6.94 10.09
C LEU A 148 -0.86 5.88 11.02
N ARG A 149 0.45 5.93 11.29
CA ARG A 149 1.12 4.98 12.19
C ARG A 149 0.61 5.03 13.63
N ASN A 150 0.07 6.18 14.07
CA ASN A 150 -0.44 6.34 15.43
C ASN A 150 -1.70 5.49 15.70
N TYR A 151 -2.33 5.00 14.64
CA TYR A 151 -3.52 4.14 14.71
C TYR A 151 -3.17 2.66 14.58
N ALA A 152 -1.96 2.33 14.16
CA ALA A 152 -1.54 0.94 13.95
C ALA A 152 -1.01 0.31 15.23
N ASP A 153 -1.33 -0.96 15.42
CA ASP A 153 -0.75 -1.79 16.47
C ASP A 153 0.63 -2.34 16.06
N TYR A 154 0.84 -2.50 14.74
CA TYR A 154 2.09 -3.00 14.19
C TYR A 154 2.37 -2.42 12.81
N THR A 155 3.62 -2.16 12.53
CA THR A 155 4.04 -1.55 11.27
C THR A 155 5.15 -2.36 10.60
N VAL A 156 5.03 -2.57 9.30
CA VAL A 156 6.00 -3.30 8.48
C VAL A 156 6.42 -2.43 7.31
N LEU A 157 7.72 -2.23 7.15
CA LEU A 157 8.30 -1.57 5.98
C LEU A 157 9.00 -2.62 5.12
N ILE A 158 8.61 -2.70 3.86
CA ILE A 158 9.30 -3.55 2.87
C ILE A 158 10.20 -2.66 2.04
N ARG A 159 11.47 -3.01 1.99
CA ARG A 159 12.49 -2.40 1.12
C ARG A 159 12.84 -3.33 -0.03
N ALA A 160 13.37 -2.78 -1.09
CA ALA A 160 13.89 -3.52 -2.22
C ALA A 160 14.90 -2.67 -2.98
N ASP A 161 15.79 -3.32 -3.71
CA ASP A 161 16.72 -2.64 -4.61
C ASP A 161 15.97 -1.85 -5.70
N ALA A 162 16.37 -0.61 -5.94
CA ALA A 162 15.68 0.29 -6.86
C ALA A 162 15.75 -0.20 -8.32
N GLU A 163 16.85 -0.81 -8.75
CA GLU A 163 17.01 -1.33 -10.11
C GLU A 163 16.15 -2.59 -10.30
N LEU A 164 16.05 -3.44 -9.29
CA LEU A 164 15.13 -4.58 -9.31
C LEU A 164 13.68 -4.11 -9.44
N LEU A 165 13.29 -3.08 -8.69
CA LEU A 165 11.94 -2.50 -8.78
C LEU A 165 11.70 -1.88 -10.17
N ARG A 166 12.67 -1.15 -10.70
CA ARG A 166 12.61 -0.56 -12.04
C ARG A 166 12.35 -1.63 -13.11
N LYS A 167 13.14 -2.70 -13.10
CA LYS A 167 12.97 -3.81 -14.05
C LYS A 167 11.55 -4.40 -13.97
N ARG A 168 11.07 -4.73 -12.77
CA ARG A 168 9.72 -5.30 -12.55
C ARG A 168 8.61 -4.36 -13.01
N LEU A 169 8.77 -3.06 -12.75
CA LEU A 169 7.79 -2.04 -13.16
C LEU A 169 7.74 -1.89 -14.68
N VAL A 170 8.91 -1.87 -15.35
CA VAL A 170 9.00 -1.83 -16.82
C VAL A 170 8.37 -3.09 -17.42
N ASP A 171 8.72 -4.28 -16.93
CA ASP A 171 8.18 -5.54 -17.45
C ASP A 171 6.66 -5.59 -17.30
N ARG A 172 6.12 -5.19 -16.14
CA ARG A 172 4.68 -5.10 -15.89
C ARG A 172 4.00 -4.07 -16.81
N LYS A 173 4.62 -2.93 -17.01
CA LYS A 173 4.05 -1.84 -17.83
C LYS A 173 4.07 -2.19 -19.31
N ALA A 174 5.13 -2.83 -19.80
CA ALA A 174 5.28 -3.23 -21.18
C ALA A 174 4.21 -4.23 -21.66
N MET A 175 3.62 -5.01 -20.75
CA MET A 175 2.49 -5.89 -21.08
C MET A 175 1.23 -5.13 -21.53
N GLY A 176 1.09 -3.86 -21.20
CA GLY A 176 -0.06 -3.03 -21.53
C GLY A 176 0.25 -1.82 -22.40
N MET A 177 1.49 -1.69 -22.92
CA MET A 177 1.93 -0.57 -23.76
C MET A 177 2.38 -1.05 -25.15
N THR A 178 2.44 -0.11 -26.10
CA THR A 178 2.80 -0.38 -27.50
C THR A 178 4.26 -0.79 -27.66
N SER A 179 5.15 -0.27 -26.82
CA SER A 179 6.58 -0.59 -26.84
C SER A 179 7.21 -0.61 -25.45
N ARG A 180 8.34 -1.34 -25.34
CA ARG A 180 9.15 -1.35 -24.10
C ARG A 180 9.75 0.03 -23.82
N GLU A 181 10.14 0.77 -24.86
CA GLU A 181 10.71 2.12 -24.72
C GLU A 181 9.69 3.09 -24.11
N GLU A 182 8.43 3.02 -24.53
CA GLU A 182 7.36 3.81 -23.91
C GLU A 182 7.14 3.44 -22.45
N ALA A 183 7.18 2.13 -22.12
CA ALA A 183 7.09 1.66 -20.76
C ALA A 183 8.24 2.19 -19.89
N GLU A 184 9.48 2.16 -20.39
CA GLU A 184 10.65 2.70 -19.69
C GLU A 184 10.53 4.21 -19.42
N LYS A 185 10.12 4.99 -20.42
CA LYS A 185 9.89 6.44 -20.26
C LYS A 185 8.82 6.73 -19.22
N PHE A 186 7.72 5.99 -19.24
CA PHE A 186 6.65 6.16 -18.26
C PHE A 186 7.11 5.79 -16.85
N VAL A 187 7.79 4.65 -16.69
CA VAL A 187 8.29 4.19 -15.40
C VAL A 187 9.27 5.20 -14.80
N GLU A 188 10.21 5.74 -15.59
CA GLU A 188 11.12 6.79 -15.11
C GLU A 188 10.37 8.08 -14.73
N PHE A 189 9.42 8.51 -15.55
CA PHE A 189 8.67 9.74 -15.30
C PHE A 189 7.81 9.66 -14.05
N SER A 190 7.16 8.52 -13.79
CA SER A 190 6.16 8.37 -12.72
C SER A 190 6.57 7.36 -11.65
N ASP A 191 6.70 6.08 -12.00
CA ASP A 191 6.80 5.00 -11.01
C ASP A 191 8.10 5.08 -10.20
N MET A 192 9.25 5.38 -10.83
CA MET A 192 10.52 5.47 -10.12
C MET A 192 10.60 6.65 -9.17
N ARG A 193 9.86 7.73 -9.40
CA ARG A 193 9.74 8.81 -8.43
C ARG A 193 8.97 8.36 -7.19
N ASN A 194 7.90 7.59 -7.39
CA ASN A 194 7.15 7.00 -6.28
C ASN A 194 8.00 5.99 -5.50
N VAL A 195 8.81 5.19 -6.20
CA VAL A 195 9.79 4.27 -5.58
C VAL A 195 10.76 5.05 -4.70
N ARG A 196 11.41 6.10 -5.23
CA ARG A 196 12.35 6.92 -4.45
C ARG A 196 11.67 7.56 -3.23
N THR A 197 10.48 8.13 -3.41
CA THR A 197 9.69 8.69 -2.31
C THR A 197 9.48 7.66 -1.20
N CYS A 198 9.07 6.44 -1.56
CA CYS A 198 8.87 5.37 -0.57
C CYS A 198 10.17 4.95 0.11
N LEU A 199 11.26 4.73 -0.65
CA LEU A 199 12.53 4.23 -0.10
C LEU A 199 13.24 5.25 0.78
N GLU A 200 13.20 6.52 0.40
CA GLU A 200 13.95 7.59 1.06
C GLU A 200 13.17 8.26 2.20
N ARG A 201 11.84 8.28 2.12
CA ARG A 201 10.99 9.08 3.00
C ARG A 201 10.02 8.25 3.86
N SER A 202 10.07 6.92 3.80
CA SER A 202 9.35 6.05 4.74
C SER A 202 10.29 5.56 5.84
N GLY A 203 9.77 5.44 7.04
CA GLY A 203 10.61 5.00 8.15
C GLY A 203 9.85 4.64 9.43
N GLY A 204 10.62 4.23 10.43
CA GLY A 204 10.12 3.97 11.78
C GLY A 204 9.13 2.80 11.85
N ALA A 205 9.43 1.65 11.24
CA ALA A 205 8.62 0.45 11.31
C ALA A 205 9.06 -0.48 12.46
N ASP A 206 8.12 -1.28 12.99
CA ASP A 206 8.40 -2.32 13.99
C ASP A 206 9.14 -3.52 13.37
N LEU A 207 8.96 -3.72 12.06
CA LEU A 207 9.63 -4.75 11.28
C LEU A 207 10.04 -4.18 9.93
N VAL A 208 11.29 -4.39 9.55
CA VAL A 208 11.78 -4.07 8.22
C VAL A 208 12.12 -5.37 7.49
N LEU A 209 11.54 -5.51 6.30
CA LEU A 209 11.79 -6.62 5.39
C LEU A 209 12.52 -6.10 4.15
N GLU A 210 13.54 -6.82 3.71
CA GLU A 210 14.18 -6.57 2.43
C GLU A 210 13.80 -7.66 1.42
N MET A 211 13.34 -7.27 0.25
CA MET A 211 13.11 -8.18 -0.85
C MET A 211 14.45 -8.57 -1.47
N VAL A 212 14.87 -9.82 -1.26
CA VAL A 212 16.16 -10.36 -1.73
C VAL A 212 16.06 -11.16 -3.02
N GLY A 213 14.85 -11.47 -3.44
CA GLY A 213 14.57 -12.25 -4.67
C GLY A 213 13.07 -12.20 -5.03
N ASP A 214 12.67 -12.95 -6.04
CA ASP A 214 11.26 -13.04 -6.45
C ASP A 214 10.44 -13.80 -5.38
N GLY A 215 9.71 -13.03 -4.57
CA GLY A 215 8.88 -13.56 -3.49
C GLY A 215 9.66 -13.91 -2.21
N GLU A 216 10.94 -13.59 -2.14
CA GLU A 216 11.78 -13.83 -0.98
C GLU A 216 12.03 -12.55 -0.20
N PHE A 217 11.86 -12.62 1.13
CA PHE A 217 12.03 -11.48 2.03
C PHE A 217 12.92 -11.88 3.21
N ALA A 218 13.92 -11.07 3.51
CA ALA A 218 14.76 -11.19 4.69
C ALA A 218 14.39 -10.12 5.73
N VAL A 219 14.53 -10.44 7.01
CA VAL A 219 14.40 -9.46 8.10
C VAL A 219 15.72 -8.73 8.25
N ILE A 220 15.70 -7.39 8.33
CA ILE A 220 16.88 -6.55 8.49
C ILE A 220 16.74 -5.60 9.69
#